data_e4e38682431db13ef4cb3306c2eac6e4
#
_entry.id   e4e38682431db13ef4cb3306c2eac6e4
#
_cell.length_a   1.000
_cell.length_b   1.000
_cell.length_c   1.000
_cell.angle_alpha   90.00
_cell.angle_beta   90.00
_cell.angle_gamma   90.00
#
_symmetry.space_group_name_H-M   'P 1'
#
loop_
_entity.id
_entity.type
_entity.pdbx_description
1 polymer ?
#
loop_
_entity_poly.entity_id
_entity_poly.type
_entity_poly.pdbx_seq_one_letter_code
_entity_poly.pdbx_strand_id
1 'polypeptide(L)'
;MLRKTQILTWLVVLLLVLNSVTIGTIIYHQRQERKAANDISIGAYGSTNPLNGRFFRQELGFNVQQMEHFRELNQSFRPVSMEITFRIDSLKEEIYKDLISGKADSLQLQQLSDEIGKLHGQLKKETIRFYIRLSELCNSTQQEKLAEVFKPLFISEKLINHGNYKNGPGWNKNQP
;
A
#
# COMPACT_ATOMS: atom_id res chain seq x y z
N MET A 1 47.67 -22.98 -28.49
CA MET A 1 46.33 -23.28 -27.90
C MET A 1 46.13 -22.63 -26.54
N LEU A 2 47.12 -22.44 -25.71
CA LEU A 2 47.03 -21.86 -24.34
C LEU A 2 46.47 -20.42 -24.27
N ARG A 3 46.71 -19.55 -25.26
CA ARG A 3 46.21 -18.16 -25.29
C ARG A 3 44.68 -18.08 -25.46
N LYS A 4 44.05 -18.97 -26.20
CA LYS A 4 42.58 -18.94 -26.41
C LYS A 4 41.81 -19.36 -25.15
N THR A 5 42.31 -20.32 -24.41
CA THR A 5 41.72 -20.76 -23.14
C THR A 5 41.85 -19.69 -22.05
N GLN A 6 42.97 -19.00 -21.98
CA GLN A 6 43.19 -17.88 -21.06
C GLN A 6 42.24 -16.71 -21.36
N ILE A 7 42.07 -16.35 -22.63
CA ILE A 7 41.10 -15.30 -23.01
C ILE A 7 39.68 -15.69 -22.65
N LEU A 8 39.30 -16.95 -22.87
CA LEU A 8 37.98 -17.46 -22.52
C LEU A 8 37.74 -17.39 -20.99
N THR A 9 38.75 -17.77 -20.21
CA THR A 9 38.67 -17.70 -18.73
C THR A 9 38.51 -16.26 -18.24
N TRP A 10 39.25 -15.32 -18.81
CA TRP A 10 39.11 -13.89 -18.48
C TRP A 10 37.74 -13.32 -18.86
N LEU A 11 37.18 -13.75 -20.02
CA LEU A 11 35.82 -13.39 -20.42
C LEU A 11 34.76 -13.90 -19.45
N VAL A 12 34.89 -15.14 -19.00
CA VAL A 12 33.97 -15.71 -18.00
C VAL A 12 34.08 -14.98 -16.67
N VAL A 13 35.27 -14.67 -16.19
CA VAL A 13 35.50 -13.90 -14.96
C VAL A 13 34.89 -12.50 -15.07
N LEU A 14 35.08 -11.82 -16.19
CA LEU A 14 34.50 -10.50 -16.45
C LEU A 14 32.97 -10.55 -16.43
N LEU A 15 32.37 -11.56 -17.02
CA LEU A 15 30.93 -11.77 -17.07
C LEU A 15 30.34 -12.06 -15.68
N LEU A 16 31.06 -12.82 -14.84
CA LEU A 16 30.66 -13.06 -13.43
C LEU A 16 30.74 -11.79 -12.61
N VAL A 17 31.74 -10.96 -12.77
CA VAL A 17 31.87 -9.67 -12.08
C VAL A 17 30.75 -8.73 -12.49
N LEU A 18 30.45 -8.60 -13.79
CA LEU A 18 29.34 -7.77 -14.28
C LEU A 18 27.99 -8.23 -13.73
N ASN A 19 27.72 -9.54 -13.70
CA ASN A 19 26.48 -10.08 -13.12
C ASN A 19 26.40 -9.80 -11.60
N SER A 20 27.52 -9.94 -10.87
CA SER A 20 27.55 -9.66 -9.42
C SER A 20 27.30 -8.20 -9.11
N VAL A 21 27.81 -7.27 -9.93
CA VAL A 21 27.55 -5.83 -9.81
C VAL A 21 26.06 -5.53 -10.06
N THR A 22 25.47 -6.11 -11.09
CA THR A 22 24.04 -5.91 -11.41
C THR A 22 23.13 -6.44 -10.28
N ILE A 23 23.42 -7.62 -9.76
CA ILE A 23 22.68 -8.20 -8.62
C ILE A 23 22.87 -7.33 -7.38
N GLY A 24 24.09 -6.87 -7.10
CA GLY A 24 24.39 -5.97 -5.99
C GLY A 24 23.62 -4.64 -6.09
N THR A 25 23.55 -4.07 -7.28
CA THR A 25 22.81 -2.82 -7.55
C THR A 25 21.31 -3.02 -7.34
N ILE A 26 20.76 -4.14 -7.83
CA ILE A 26 19.32 -4.48 -7.64
C ILE A 26 19.01 -4.66 -6.15
N ILE A 27 19.83 -5.40 -5.41
CA ILE A 27 19.63 -5.62 -3.98
C ILE A 27 19.78 -4.30 -3.20
N TYR A 28 20.75 -3.46 -3.56
CA TYR A 28 20.93 -2.15 -2.94
C TYR A 28 19.73 -1.24 -3.19
N HIS A 29 19.24 -1.15 -4.44
CA HIS A 29 18.04 -0.40 -4.78
C HIS A 29 16.80 -0.93 -4.08
N GLN A 30 16.58 -2.24 -4.05
CA GLN A 30 15.46 -2.85 -3.33
C GLN A 30 15.50 -2.59 -1.82
N ARG A 31 16.70 -2.60 -1.21
CA ARG A 31 16.84 -2.27 0.23
C ARG A 31 16.58 -0.78 0.50
N GLN A 32 17.02 0.08 -0.40
CA GLN A 32 16.79 1.52 -0.30
C GLN A 32 15.32 1.86 -0.56
N GLU A 33 14.69 1.19 -1.51
CA GLU A 33 13.25 1.31 -1.78
C GLU A 33 12.40 0.79 -0.63
N ARG A 34 12.76 -0.33 -0.02
CA ARG A 34 12.08 -0.84 1.20
C ARG A 34 12.22 0.10 2.39
N LYS A 35 13.37 0.74 2.59
CA LYS A 35 13.54 1.75 3.65
C LYS A 35 12.73 3.02 3.36
N ALA A 36 12.66 3.45 2.09
CA ALA A 36 11.86 4.60 1.69
C ALA A 36 10.35 4.27 1.59
N ALA A 37 9.99 3.02 1.27
CA ALA A 37 8.61 2.54 1.25
C ALA A 37 8.02 2.39 2.65
N ASN A 38 8.85 2.07 3.65
CA ASN A 38 8.41 2.05 5.05
C ASN A 38 8.12 3.46 5.62
N ASP A 39 8.55 4.51 4.92
CA ASP A 39 8.37 5.87 5.42
C ASP A 39 6.97 6.44 5.20
N ILE A 40 6.18 5.90 4.27
CA ILE A 40 4.76 6.26 4.11
C ILE A 40 4.02 5.10 3.43
N SER A 41 3.61 4.11 4.16
CA SER A 41 2.52 3.27 3.71
C SER A 41 1.24 3.85 4.32
N ILE A 42 0.48 4.61 3.56
CA ILE A 42 -0.95 4.72 3.79
C ILE A 42 -1.47 3.33 3.43
N GLY A 43 -1.26 2.39 4.35
CA GLY A 43 -1.56 1.00 4.17
C GLY A 43 -3.06 0.79 4.20
N ALA A 44 -3.69 0.98 3.06
CA ALA A 44 -4.87 0.19 2.77
C ALA A 44 -4.37 -1.20 2.36
N TYR A 45 -4.84 -2.22 3.02
CA TYR A 45 -4.68 -3.61 2.64
C TYR A 45 -4.71 -3.78 1.11
N GLY A 46 -3.60 -4.16 0.50
CA GLY A 46 -3.55 -4.61 -0.89
C GLY A 46 -3.12 -3.61 -1.95
N SER A 47 -2.74 -2.37 -1.65
CA SER A 47 -2.20 -1.49 -2.69
C SER A 47 -0.70 -1.72 -2.87
N THR A 48 -0.30 -2.13 -4.06
CA THR A 48 1.09 -2.33 -4.48
C THR A 48 1.90 -1.04 -4.65
N ASN A 49 1.28 0.13 -4.46
CA ASN A 49 1.94 1.43 -4.53
C ASN A 49 1.99 2.10 -3.15
N PRO A 50 3.13 2.06 -2.46
CA PRO A 50 3.30 2.84 -1.25
C PRO A 50 3.32 4.33 -1.60
N LEU A 51 2.34 5.09 -1.10
CA LEU A 51 2.31 6.54 -1.13
C LEU A 51 3.45 7.07 -0.26
N ASN A 52 4.65 7.18 -0.82
CA ASN A 52 5.85 7.65 -0.13
C ASN A 52 6.27 9.03 -0.62
N GLY A 53 7.16 9.69 0.12
CA GLY A 53 7.62 11.04 -0.21
C GLY A 53 8.27 11.15 -1.59
N ARG A 54 8.88 10.07 -2.12
CA ARG A 54 9.40 10.01 -3.48
C ARG A 54 8.26 10.09 -4.49
N PHE A 55 7.18 9.35 -4.27
CA PHE A 55 5.99 9.38 -5.10
C PHE A 55 5.42 10.80 -5.20
N PHE A 56 5.21 11.49 -4.07
CA PHE A 56 4.67 12.84 -4.07
C PHE A 56 5.57 13.85 -4.80
N ARG A 57 6.89 13.69 -4.70
CA ARG A 57 7.83 14.51 -5.44
C ARG A 57 7.83 14.22 -6.94
N GLN A 58 7.81 12.95 -7.35
CA GLN A 58 7.96 12.53 -8.75
C GLN A 58 6.65 12.57 -9.52
N GLU A 59 5.57 12.03 -8.94
CA GLU A 59 4.28 11.90 -9.64
C GLU A 59 3.42 13.16 -9.52
N LEU A 60 3.36 13.79 -8.32
CA LEU A 60 2.64 15.03 -8.15
C LEU A 60 3.48 16.26 -8.45
N GLY A 61 4.80 16.15 -8.56
CA GLY A 61 5.68 17.26 -8.84
C GLY A 61 5.74 18.28 -7.69
N PHE A 62 5.71 17.82 -6.43
CA PHE A 62 5.78 18.71 -5.28
C PHE A 62 7.11 19.45 -5.23
N ASN A 63 7.04 20.77 -5.06
CA ASN A 63 8.20 21.60 -4.80
C ASN A 63 8.73 21.42 -3.38
N VAL A 64 9.83 22.13 -3.04
CA VAL A 64 10.49 21.98 -1.73
C VAL A 64 9.57 22.35 -0.57
N GLN A 65 8.81 23.44 -0.69
CA GLN A 65 7.88 23.92 0.35
C GLN A 65 6.72 22.94 0.54
N GLN A 66 6.12 22.47 -0.56
CA GLN A 66 5.06 21.46 -0.52
C GLN A 66 5.54 20.16 0.13
N MET A 67 6.79 19.77 -0.15
CA MET A 67 7.39 18.57 0.49
C MET A 67 7.63 18.76 1.99
N GLU A 68 7.91 19.97 2.45
CA GLU A 68 8.06 20.27 3.87
C GLU A 68 6.72 20.16 4.62
N HIS A 69 5.68 20.83 4.13
CA HIS A 69 4.32 20.69 4.66
C HIS A 69 3.79 19.25 4.59
N PHE A 70 4.10 18.53 3.50
CA PHE A 70 3.75 17.13 3.39
C PHE A 70 4.41 16.29 4.50
N ARG A 71 5.69 16.54 4.83
CA ARG A 71 6.37 15.83 5.94
C ARG A 71 5.68 16.10 7.29
N GLU A 72 5.32 17.34 7.57
CA GLU A 72 4.59 17.70 8.79
C GLU A 72 3.24 16.99 8.89
N LEU A 73 2.46 17.01 7.81
CA LEU A 73 1.18 16.28 7.73
C LEU A 73 1.37 14.78 7.95
N ASN A 74 2.39 14.21 7.33
CA ASN A 74 2.68 12.79 7.45
C ASN A 74 3.18 12.41 8.85
N GLN A 75 3.98 13.25 9.50
CA GLN A 75 4.43 13.04 10.88
C GLN A 75 3.27 12.99 11.88
N SER A 76 2.18 13.72 11.62
CA SER A 76 0.98 13.68 12.46
C SER A 76 0.06 12.51 12.11
N PHE A 77 -0.09 12.17 10.84
CA PHE A 77 -0.99 11.12 10.35
C PHE A 77 -0.46 9.70 10.61
N ARG A 78 0.81 9.46 10.31
CA ARG A 78 1.40 8.12 10.32
C ARG A 78 1.31 7.41 11.67
N PRO A 79 1.68 8.02 12.82
CA PRO A 79 1.58 7.34 14.11
C PRO A 79 0.14 6.93 14.42
N VAL A 80 -0.82 7.81 14.16
CA VAL A 80 -2.25 7.55 14.43
C VAL A 80 -2.77 6.41 13.55
N SER A 81 -2.44 6.42 12.26
CA SER A 81 -2.88 5.36 11.35
C SER A 81 -2.25 4.02 11.67
N MET A 82 -0.98 4.00 12.07
CA MET A 82 -0.28 2.78 12.49
C MET A 82 -0.86 2.21 13.78
N GLU A 83 -1.13 3.04 14.78
CA GLU A 83 -1.76 2.63 16.04
C GLU A 83 -3.13 1.99 15.80
N ILE A 84 -3.98 2.64 15.00
CA ILE A 84 -5.30 2.10 14.67
C ILE A 84 -5.17 0.76 13.93
N THR A 85 -4.27 0.66 12.96
CA THR A 85 -4.05 -0.57 12.19
C THR A 85 -3.55 -1.71 13.09
N PHE A 86 -2.59 -1.42 13.96
CA PHE A 86 -2.09 -2.40 14.93
C PHE A 86 -3.20 -2.92 15.85
N ARG A 87 -4.07 -2.04 16.34
CA ARG A 87 -5.22 -2.46 17.16
C ARG A 87 -6.20 -3.35 16.38
N ILE A 88 -6.50 -3.00 15.13
CA ILE A 88 -7.34 -3.83 14.26
C ILE A 88 -6.75 -5.23 14.10
N ASP A 89 -5.45 -5.33 13.84
CA ASP A 89 -4.79 -6.62 13.63
C ASP A 89 -4.72 -7.44 14.92
N SER A 90 -4.50 -6.79 16.07
CA SER A 90 -4.56 -7.46 17.39
C SER A 90 -5.94 -8.03 17.70
N LEU A 91 -7.02 -7.29 17.42
CA LEU A 91 -8.39 -7.78 17.60
C LEU A 91 -8.74 -8.94 16.66
N LYS A 92 -8.27 -8.89 15.41
CA LYS A 92 -8.43 -10.00 14.47
C LYS A 92 -7.71 -11.26 14.95
N GLU A 93 -6.51 -11.11 15.51
CA GLU A 93 -5.75 -12.22 16.08
C GLU A 93 -6.48 -12.83 17.28
N GLU A 94 -7.09 -11.99 18.14
CA GLU A 94 -7.91 -12.44 19.27
C GLU A 94 -9.13 -13.24 18.78
N ILE A 95 -9.90 -12.69 17.83
CA ILE A 95 -11.01 -13.42 17.20
C ILE A 95 -10.56 -14.76 16.64
N TYR A 96 -9.44 -14.81 15.94
CA TYR A 96 -8.92 -16.03 15.36
C TYR A 96 -8.56 -17.08 16.43
N LYS A 97 -7.90 -16.65 17.52
CA LYS A 97 -7.55 -17.53 18.64
C LYS A 97 -8.81 -18.11 19.31
N ASP A 98 -9.83 -17.31 19.52
CA ASP A 98 -11.09 -17.76 20.12
C ASP A 98 -11.79 -18.77 19.23
N LEU A 99 -11.85 -18.52 17.93
CA LEU A 99 -12.47 -19.44 16.96
C LEU A 99 -11.77 -20.81 16.92
N ILE A 100 -10.44 -20.86 16.93
CA ILE A 100 -9.70 -22.13 16.88
C ILE A 100 -9.69 -22.88 18.22
N SER A 101 -9.94 -22.18 19.35
CA SER A 101 -9.99 -22.79 20.67
C SER A 101 -11.21 -23.70 20.89
N GLY A 102 -12.22 -23.58 20.03
CA GLY A 102 -13.52 -24.25 20.18
C GLY A 102 -14.35 -23.77 21.38
N LYS A 103 -13.94 -22.68 22.05
CA LYS A 103 -14.61 -22.07 23.20
C LYS A 103 -15.15 -20.67 22.89
N ALA A 104 -15.33 -20.35 21.61
CA ALA A 104 -15.72 -19.04 21.16
C ALA A 104 -17.09 -18.65 21.73
N ASP A 105 -17.15 -17.53 22.46
CA ASP A 105 -18.40 -16.90 22.89
C ASP A 105 -18.89 -15.96 21.76
N SER A 106 -20.11 -16.23 21.30
CA SER A 106 -20.74 -15.44 20.23
C SER A 106 -20.86 -13.95 20.59
N LEU A 107 -21.15 -13.63 21.84
CA LEU A 107 -21.29 -12.23 22.30
C LEU A 107 -19.92 -11.53 22.29
N GLN A 108 -18.87 -12.20 22.77
CA GLN A 108 -17.51 -11.65 22.74
C GLN A 108 -17.03 -11.42 21.32
N LEU A 109 -17.23 -12.39 20.40
CA LEU A 109 -16.85 -12.24 18.99
C LEU A 109 -17.58 -11.07 18.32
N GLN A 110 -18.85 -10.84 18.66
CA GLN A 110 -19.61 -9.70 18.16
C GLN A 110 -19.01 -8.38 18.67
N GLN A 111 -18.69 -8.28 19.96
CA GLN A 111 -18.07 -7.08 20.55
C GLN A 111 -16.73 -6.75 19.89
N LEU A 112 -15.85 -7.75 19.70
CA LEU A 112 -14.58 -7.57 19.00
C LEU A 112 -14.78 -7.11 17.55
N SER A 113 -15.76 -7.68 16.86
CA SER A 113 -16.10 -7.29 15.49
C SER A 113 -16.61 -5.84 15.40
N ASP A 114 -17.44 -5.40 16.36
CA ASP A 114 -17.94 -4.03 16.44
C ASP A 114 -16.80 -3.04 16.71
N GLU A 115 -15.84 -3.42 17.57
CA GLU A 115 -14.65 -2.59 17.81
C GLU A 115 -13.78 -2.45 16.57
N ILE A 116 -13.56 -3.53 15.83
CA ILE A 116 -12.88 -3.48 14.53
C ILE A 116 -13.62 -2.54 13.58
N GLY A 117 -14.93 -2.59 13.52
CA GLY A 117 -15.74 -1.69 12.70
C GLY A 117 -15.56 -0.21 13.06
N LYS A 118 -15.53 0.11 14.36
CA LYS A 118 -15.26 1.47 14.86
C LYS A 118 -13.85 1.96 14.46
N LEU A 119 -12.85 1.11 14.65
CA LEU A 119 -11.45 1.42 14.28
C LEU A 119 -11.28 1.64 12.77
N HIS A 120 -11.92 0.83 11.92
CA HIS A 120 -11.95 1.08 10.48
C HIS A 120 -12.60 2.43 10.14
N GLY A 121 -13.68 2.79 10.82
CA GLY A 121 -14.32 4.10 10.68
C GLY A 121 -13.39 5.25 11.10
N GLN A 122 -12.64 5.08 12.18
CA GLN A 122 -11.64 6.07 12.62
C GLN A 122 -10.51 6.22 11.60
N LEU A 123 -9.93 5.10 11.13
CA LEU A 123 -8.88 5.11 10.12
C LEU A 123 -9.35 5.83 8.83
N LYS A 124 -10.58 5.58 8.40
CA LYS A 124 -11.18 6.26 7.24
C LYS A 124 -11.29 7.76 7.47
N LYS A 125 -11.73 8.21 8.66
CA LYS A 125 -11.79 9.64 9.01
C LYS A 125 -10.42 10.30 8.99
N GLU A 126 -9.40 9.67 9.55
CA GLU A 126 -8.03 10.20 9.53
C GLU A 126 -7.48 10.27 8.10
N THR A 127 -7.74 9.25 7.27
CA THR A 127 -7.36 9.26 5.84
C THR A 127 -8.04 10.41 5.08
N ILE A 128 -9.31 10.67 5.35
CA ILE A 128 -10.05 11.80 4.74
C ILE A 128 -9.44 13.14 5.17
N ARG A 129 -9.15 13.32 6.46
CA ARG A 129 -8.51 14.54 6.98
C ARG A 129 -7.14 14.78 6.33
N PHE A 130 -6.35 13.73 6.22
CA PHE A 130 -5.05 13.77 5.57
C PHE A 130 -5.19 14.18 4.10
N TYR A 131 -6.12 13.58 3.35
CA TYR A 131 -6.40 13.94 1.96
C TYR A 131 -6.78 15.41 1.80
N ILE A 132 -7.71 15.92 2.64
CA ILE A 132 -8.16 17.32 2.58
C ILE A 132 -6.98 18.29 2.78
N ARG A 133 -6.20 18.09 3.84
CA ARG A 133 -5.03 18.93 4.13
C ARG A 133 -3.97 18.85 3.02
N LEU A 134 -3.79 17.67 2.45
CA LEU A 134 -2.84 17.48 1.35
C LEU A 134 -3.33 18.16 0.07
N SER A 135 -4.63 18.10 -0.21
CA SER A 135 -5.27 18.77 -1.34
C SER A 135 -5.13 20.30 -1.27
N GLU A 136 -5.15 20.89 -0.05
CA GLU A 136 -4.94 22.33 0.17
C GLU A 136 -3.53 22.80 -0.23
N LEU A 137 -2.54 21.91 -0.22
CA LEU A 137 -1.17 22.19 -0.67
C LEU A 137 -1.01 22.12 -2.19
N CYS A 138 -1.98 21.54 -2.90
CA CYS A 138 -1.90 21.21 -4.30
C CYS A 138 -2.46 22.33 -5.20
N ASN A 139 -1.83 22.55 -6.34
CA ASN A 139 -2.46 23.28 -7.45
C ASN A 139 -3.50 22.37 -8.16
N SER A 140 -4.28 22.94 -9.10
CA SER A 140 -5.37 22.21 -9.79
C SER A 140 -4.90 20.91 -10.46
N THR A 141 -3.78 20.93 -11.17
CA THR A 141 -3.22 19.74 -11.84
C THR A 141 -2.75 18.68 -10.83
N GLN A 142 -2.19 19.10 -9.72
CA GLN A 142 -1.76 18.23 -8.64
C GLN A 142 -2.96 17.62 -7.91
N GLN A 143 -4.06 18.36 -7.74
CA GLN A 143 -5.31 17.86 -7.14
C GLN A 143 -5.94 16.74 -7.97
N GLU A 144 -5.95 16.86 -9.30
CA GLU A 144 -6.45 15.79 -10.18
C GLU A 144 -5.64 14.50 -10.01
N LYS A 145 -4.31 14.61 -10.03
CA LYS A 145 -3.42 13.46 -9.79
C LYS A 145 -3.58 12.88 -8.39
N LEU A 146 -3.73 13.74 -7.38
CA LEU A 146 -3.95 13.31 -6.00
C LEU A 146 -5.26 12.52 -5.87
N ALA A 147 -6.32 12.97 -6.53
CA ALA A 147 -7.61 12.28 -6.52
C ALA A 147 -7.50 10.87 -7.11
N GLU A 148 -6.79 10.70 -8.24
CA GLU A 148 -6.58 9.37 -8.84
C GLU A 148 -5.77 8.43 -7.91
N VAL A 149 -4.77 8.97 -7.24
CA VAL A 149 -3.94 8.21 -6.31
C VAL A 149 -4.72 7.72 -5.09
N PHE A 150 -5.62 8.57 -4.58
CA PHE A 150 -6.44 8.23 -3.41
C PHE A 150 -7.69 7.41 -3.76
N LYS A 151 -8.10 7.37 -5.01
CA LYS A 151 -9.29 6.65 -5.50
C LYS A 151 -9.37 5.20 -5.02
N PRO A 152 -8.29 4.36 -5.08
CA PRO A 152 -8.36 2.99 -4.59
C PRO A 152 -8.62 2.86 -3.09
N LEU A 153 -8.33 3.90 -2.29
CA LEU A 153 -8.60 3.91 -0.86
C LEU A 153 -10.09 4.10 -0.53
N PHE A 154 -10.87 4.61 -1.50
CA PHE A 154 -12.29 4.92 -1.33
C PHE A 154 -13.20 4.07 -2.20
N ILE A 155 -12.74 3.68 -3.40
CA ILE A 155 -13.54 2.98 -4.39
C ILE A 155 -12.83 1.66 -4.74
N SER A 156 -13.50 0.54 -4.47
CA SER A 156 -13.00 -0.76 -4.91
C SER A 156 -13.18 -0.91 -6.43
N GLU A 157 -12.12 -1.26 -7.15
CA GLU A 157 -12.17 -1.52 -8.60
C GLU A 157 -13.19 -2.62 -8.97
N LYS A 158 -13.50 -3.53 -8.05
CA LYS A 158 -14.54 -4.54 -8.24
C LYS A 158 -15.94 -3.93 -8.44
N LEU A 159 -16.22 -2.77 -7.87
CA LEU A 159 -17.52 -2.09 -8.06
C LEU A 159 -17.64 -1.44 -9.43
N ILE A 160 -16.54 -1.03 -10.04
CA ILE A 160 -16.53 -0.47 -11.41
C ILE A 160 -16.87 -1.56 -12.44
N ASN A 161 -16.40 -2.78 -12.20
CA ASN A 161 -16.68 -3.94 -13.08
C ASN A 161 -18.04 -4.60 -12.81
N HIS A 162 -18.70 -4.37 -11.67
CA HIS A 162 -20.04 -4.93 -11.39
C HIS A 162 -21.13 -4.31 -12.25
N GLY A 163 -20.92 -3.13 -12.86
CA GLY A 163 -21.83 -2.57 -13.88
C GLY A 163 -21.96 -3.46 -15.13
N ASN A 164 -20.96 -4.32 -15.40
CA ASN A 164 -20.94 -5.23 -16.56
C ASN A 164 -21.49 -6.63 -16.28
N TYR A 165 -21.77 -6.99 -15.01
CA TYR A 165 -22.30 -8.32 -14.68
C TYR A 165 -23.81 -8.51 -14.94
N LYS A 166 -24.53 -7.47 -15.42
CA LYS A 166 -25.94 -7.62 -15.81
C LYS A 166 -26.17 -8.45 -17.08
N ASN A 167 -25.08 -8.85 -17.78
CA ASN A 167 -25.15 -9.69 -18.98
C ASN A 167 -24.37 -11.01 -18.88
N GLY A 168 -24.13 -11.51 -17.68
CA GLY A 168 -23.54 -12.84 -17.48
C GLY A 168 -24.52 -13.94 -17.92
N PRO A 169 -24.09 -14.99 -18.66
CA PRO A 169 -24.94 -16.13 -19.04
C PRO A 169 -25.25 -16.94 -17.79
N GLY A 170 -26.43 -16.80 -17.20
CA GLY A 170 -26.83 -17.63 -16.06
C GLY A 170 -28.01 -17.15 -15.22
N TRP A 171 -28.55 -15.98 -15.44
CA TRP A 171 -29.81 -15.60 -14.78
C TRP A 171 -31.00 -16.01 -15.67
N ASN A 172 -31.42 -17.24 -15.46
CA ASN A 172 -32.68 -17.73 -16.06
C ASN A 172 -33.86 -17.12 -15.27
N LYS A 173 -34.61 -16.22 -15.91
CA LYS A 173 -35.78 -15.53 -15.34
C LYS A 173 -37.01 -16.42 -15.20
N ASN A 174 -36.89 -17.72 -15.39
CA ASN A 174 -38.01 -18.67 -15.36
C ASN A 174 -37.73 -19.77 -14.31
N GLN A 175 -37.98 -19.47 -13.05
CA GLN A 175 -38.42 -20.49 -12.08
C GLN A 175 -39.65 -19.96 -11.37
N PRO A 176 -40.72 -20.80 -11.26
CA PRO A 176 -42.04 -20.44 -10.77
C PRO A 176 -42.06 -20.11 -9.29
#